data_9808ab4ee1439424e87d73c653f95ad0
#
_entry.id   9808ab4ee1439424e87d73c653f95ad0
#
_cell.length_a   1.000
_cell.length_b   1.000
_cell.length_c   1.000
_cell.angle_alpha   90.00
_cell.angle_beta   90.00
_cell.angle_gamma   90.00
#
_symmetry.space_group_name_H-M   'P 1'
#
loop_
_entity.id
_entity.type
_entity.pdbx_description
1 polymer ?
#
loop_
_entity_poly.entity_id
_entity_poly.type
_entity_poly.pdbx_seq_one_letter_code
_entity_poly.pdbx_strand_id
1 'polypeptide(L)'
;MTLFRRLALTLAVVAGGLGLAQNATPKPELPALVIPIDTDIGPSIQAFLEKGLDQAEKENRPLVVLAIDTPGGRVDNAIAMSDRIVASSVPTLAVVQNAFSAGALIAMSAEQVAMLPASEIGAALPITGGGQALDGQVGEKINSALRTKFRAVAETRGRNADAAEGMVNPNKVIPGLKEKGEILTLTSADAVKYKIANLEARTLDDAVRDAGYAKLKLERLERGPAELIGAFLSQPIVAGVLLAVGIIGILIELFHPGVALPGIIGGLALVAYFAGSFLSGNGSSVALLLLLAGLALIAAELILIPGSTIVGLLGIGSILASIYLQFGNQFPLVASLTVILSGVGLGLAFWLLPRSSVMNRMLALGASLEGTTATGPQSVIHPNLVGRYGQAVSDLRPAGVANIEGERLDVVSDGEFVTAGTRLEVVRVEGRRVVVKPVRS
;
A
#
# COMPACT_ATOMS: atom_id res chain seq x y z
N MET A 1 -5.81 38.58 -85.81
CA MET A 1 -6.49 37.81 -84.72
C MET A 1 -5.51 37.18 -83.68
N THR A 2 -4.24 37.47 -83.69
CA THR A 2 -3.24 36.81 -82.83
C THR A 2 -2.72 37.70 -81.67
N LEU A 3 -2.85 39.05 -81.80
CA LEU A 3 -2.37 39.96 -80.73
C LEU A 3 -3.35 40.08 -79.53
N PHE A 4 -4.63 40.10 -79.81
CA PHE A 4 -5.67 40.18 -78.77
C PHE A 4 -5.75 38.91 -77.90
N ARG A 5 -5.41 37.74 -78.47
CA ARG A 5 -5.45 36.45 -77.70
C ARG A 5 -4.25 36.34 -76.74
N ARG A 6 -3.10 36.97 -77.02
CA ARG A 6 -1.92 36.98 -76.16
C ARG A 6 -2.08 37.98 -75.01
N LEU A 7 -2.78 39.12 -75.22
CA LEU A 7 -3.01 40.12 -74.20
C LEU A 7 -4.07 39.59 -73.17
N ALA A 8 -5.07 38.81 -73.61
CA ALA A 8 -6.06 38.22 -72.76
C ALA A 8 -5.50 37.08 -71.85
N LEU A 9 -4.49 36.32 -72.36
CA LEU A 9 -3.84 35.27 -71.58
C LEU A 9 -2.87 35.85 -70.53
N THR A 10 -2.22 36.94 -70.79
CA THR A 10 -1.31 37.61 -69.79
C THR A 10 -2.09 38.34 -68.72
N LEU A 11 -3.25 38.90 -68.95
CA LEU A 11 -4.11 39.48 -67.95
C LEU A 11 -4.76 38.42 -67.05
N ALA A 12 -5.11 37.20 -67.56
CA ALA A 12 -5.70 36.11 -66.82
C ALA A 12 -4.66 35.47 -65.88
N VAL A 13 -3.35 35.46 -66.22
CA VAL A 13 -2.29 34.91 -65.33
C VAL A 13 -1.94 35.91 -64.24
N VAL A 14 -2.00 37.23 -64.48
CA VAL A 14 -1.75 38.27 -63.47
C VAL A 14 -2.95 38.39 -62.48
N ALA A 15 -4.19 38.22 -62.98
CA ALA A 15 -5.37 38.21 -62.12
C ALA A 15 -5.51 36.93 -61.28
N GLY A 16 -4.99 35.77 -61.79
CA GLY A 16 -4.94 34.50 -61.04
C GLY A 16 -3.84 34.44 -59.98
N GLY A 17 -2.78 35.30 -60.11
CA GLY A 17 -1.67 35.36 -59.14
C GLY A 17 -1.93 36.28 -57.93
N LEU A 18 -2.93 37.17 -58.00
CA LEU A 18 -3.27 38.12 -56.90
C LEU A 18 -4.42 37.63 -55.98
N GLY A 19 -5.01 36.47 -56.27
CA GLY A 19 -6.21 35.98 -55.55
C GLY A 19 -5.98 34.89 -54.51
N LEU A 20 -4.74 34.47 -54.20
CA LEU A 20 -4.46 33.39 -53.23
C LEU A 20 -3.42 33.81 -52.17
N ALA A 21 -3.40 35.07 -51.76
CA ALA A 21 -3.03 35.38 -50.41
C ALA A 21 -4.27 35.06 -49.52
N GLN A 22 -4.58 33.77 -49.40
CA GLN A 22 -5.44 33.32 -48.32
C GLN A 22 -4.78 33.84 -47.03
N ASN A 23 -5.46 34.77 -46.35
CA ASN A 23 -5.24 35.04 -44.96
C ASN A 23 -5.39 33.70 -44.25
N ALA A 24 -4.33 32.92 -44.10
CA ALA A 24 -4.26 31.84 -43.14
C ALA A 24 -4.51 32.51 -41.80
N THR A 25 -5.73 32.45 -41.32
CA THR A 25 -6.04 32.77 -39.92
C THR A 25 -4.96 32.06 -39.13
N PRO A 26 -4.14 32.78 -38.34
CA PRO A 26 -3.11 32.13 -37.56
C PRO A 26 -3.80 31.03 -36.76
N LYS A 27 -3.39 29.78 -36.92
CA LYS A 27 -3.89 28.65 -36.16
C LYS A 27 -3.76 29.09 -34.70
N PRO A 28 -4.85 29.04 -33.90
CA PRO A 28 -4.77 29.48 -32.52
C PRO A 28 -3.62 28.76 -31.83
N GLU A 29 -2.68 29.52 -31.32
CA GLU A 29 -1.51 29.00 -30.65
C GLU A 29 -2.01 28.26 -29.41
N LEU A 30 -1.75 26.95 -29.31
CA LEU A 30 -2.17 26.15 -28.19
C LEU A 30 -1.53 26.69 -26.89
N PRO A 31 -2.25 26.68 -25.76
CA PRO A 31 -1.67 27.15 -24.50
C PRO A 31 -0.52 26.26 -24.05
N ALA A 32 0.40 26.80 -23.27
CA ALA A 32 1.38 26.00 -22.53
C ALA A 32 0.65 25.13 -21.50
N LEU A 33 1.05 23.88 -21.38
CA LEU A 33 0.47 22.95 -20.41
C LEU A 33 1.23 23.04 -19.08
N VAL A 34 0.57 23.44 -18.00
CA VAL A 34 1.15 23.52 -16.67
C VAL A 34 0.87 22.22 -15.92
N ILE A 35 1.91 21.51 -15.56
CA ILE A 35 1.85 20.27 -14.78
C ILE A 35 2.29 20.58 -13.34
N PRO A 36 1.40 20.60 -12.36
CA PRO A 36 1.77 20.81 -10.96
C PRO A 36 2.48 19.58 -10.38
N ILE A 37 3.61 19.82 -9.71
CA ILE A 37 4.39 18.85 -8.93
C ILE A 37 4.42 19.40 -7.49
N ASP A 38 3.30 19.24 -6.78
CA ASP A 38 2.97 19.90 -5.51
C ASP A 38 2.74 18.91 -4.35
N THR A 39 3.28 17.70 -4.48
CA THR A 39 3.19 16.62 -3.49
C THR A 39 4.51 15.88 -3.39
N ASP A 40 4.57 14.88 -2.47
CA ASP A 40 5.69 13.95 -2.39
C ASP A 40 5.89 13.20 -3.72
N ILE A 41 7.16 13.03 -4.10
CA ILE A 41 7.53 12.30 -5.32
C ILE A 41 7.34 10.80 -5.09
N GLY A 42 6.39 10.23 -5.82
CA GLY A 42 6.04 8.83 -5.80
C GLY A 42 5.35 8.40 -7.10
N PRO A 43 4.86 7.17 -7.19
CA PRO A 43 4.26 6.64 -8.42
C PRO A 43 3.08 7.47 -8.94
N SER A 44 2.26 8.04 -8.05
CA SER A 44 1.10 8.85 -8.44
C SER A 44 1.51 10.12 -9.21
N ILE A 45 2.46 10.89 -8.67
CA ILE A 45 2.91 12.12 -9.33
C ILE A 45 3.75 11.80 -10.58
N GLN A 46 4.47 10.68 -10.60
CA GLN A 46 5.15 10.20 -11.80
C GLN A 46 4.14 9.90 -12.91
N ALA A 47 3.11 9.10 -12.66
CA ALA A 47 2.07 8.79 -13.64
C ALA A 47 1.34 10.05 -14.14
N PHE A 48 1.11 11.02 -13.25
CA PHE A 48 0.49 12.29 -13.61
C PHE A 48 1.39 13.15 -14.51
N LEU A 49 2.70 13.21 -14.23
CA LEU A 49 3.68 13.86 -15.07
C LEU A 49 3.76 13.20 -16.45
N GLU A 50 3.88 11.87 -16.51
CA GLU A 50 3.95 11.10 -17.75
C GLU A 50 2.72 11.35 -18.62
N LYS A 51 1.52 11.26 -18.03
CA LYS A 51 0.25 11.59 -18.69
C LYS A 51 0.26 13.02 -19.28
N GLY A 52 0.74 14.00 -18.50
CA GLY A 52 0.82 15.40 -18.96
C GLY A 52 1.81 15.59 -20.09
N LEU A 53 2.98 14.95 -20.04
CA LEU A 53 3.98 15.01 -21.13
C LEU A 53 3.46 14.31 -22.39
N ASP A 54 2.84 13.14 -22.25
CA ASP A 54 2.24 12.41 -23.38
C ASP A 54 1.11 13.23 -24.04
N GLN A 55 0.29 13.91 -23.25
CA GLN A 55 -0.74 14.81 -23.74
C GLN A 55 -0.12 15.98 -24.50
N ALA A 56 0.89 16.63 -23.93
CA ALA A 56 1.57 17.77 -24.54
C ALA A 56 2.22 17.39 -25.88
N GLU A 57 2.89 16.25 -25.95
CA GLU A 57 3.50 15.70 -27.16
C GLU A 57 2.47 15.36 -28.23
N LYS A 58 1.40 14.64 -27.86
CA LYS A 58 0.30 14.28 -28.76
C LYS A 58 -0.43 15.48 -29.35
N GLU A 59 -0.61 16.52 -28.54
CA GLU A 59 -1.27 17.76 -28.95
C GLU A 59 -0.32 18.75 -29.62
N ASN A 60 0.99 18.47 -29.65
CA ASN A 60 2.04 19.38 -30.13
C ASN A 60 1.97 20.74 -29.39
N ARG A 61 1.92 20.70 -28.06
CA ARG A 61 1.94 21.91 -27.23
C ARG A 61 3.26 22.66 -27.40
N PRO A 62 3.25 24.00 -27.38
CA PRO A 62 4.48 24.80 -27.58
C PRO A 62 5.43 24.75 -26.39
N LEU A 63 4.91 24.45 -25.15
CA LEU A 63 5.67 24.45 -23.91
C LEU A 63 4.95 23.59 -22.86
N VAL A 64 5.71 22.85 -22.07
CA VAL A 64 5.28 22.26 -20.79
C VAL A 64 5.95 23.04 -19.66
N VAL A 65 5.14 23.49 -18.71
CA VAL A 65 5.59 24.16 -17.48
C VAL A 65 5.45 23.21 -16.31
N LEU A 66 6.55 22.85 -15.67
CA LEU A 66 6.57 22.07 -14.44
C LEU A 66 6.51 23.02 -13.25
N ALA A 67 5.35 23.17 -12.61
CA ALA A 67 5.19 24.01 -11.42
C ALA A 67 5.57 23.19 -10.18
N ILE A 68 6.78 23.45 -9.63
CA ILE A 68 7.41 22.58 -8.63
C ILE A 68 7.35 23.21 -7.24
N ASP A 69 6.67 22.52 -6.32
CA ASP A 69 6.65 22.80 -4.88
C ASP A 69 6.57 21.48 -4.11
N THR A 70 7.73 20.85 -3.87
CA THR A 70 7.80 19.49 -3.31
C THR A 70 8.92 19.33 -2.29
N PRO A 71 8.69 18.60 -1.19
CA PRO A 71 9.74 18.23 -0.24
C PRO A 71 10.66 17.11 -0.78
N GLY A 72 10.33 16.50 -1.94
CA GLY A 72 11.04 15.36 -2.50
C GLY A 72 10.26 14.07 -2.38
N GLY A 73 10.95 12.93 -2.27
CA GLY A 73 10.32 11.61 -2.15
C GLY A 73 11.18 10.47 -2.66
N ARG A 74 10.58 9.51 -3.34
CA ARG A 74 11.25 8.27 -3.76
C ARG A 74 12.27 8.51 -4.88
N VAL A 75 13.45 7.93 -4.70
CA VAL A 75 14.59 8.08 -5.64
C VAL A 75 14.30 7.42 -6.98
N ASP A 76 13.69 6.23 -6.99
CA ASP A 76 13.35 5.50 -8.21
C ASP A 76 12.37 6.27 -9.09
N ASN A 77 11.31 6.85 -8.50
CA ASN A 77 10.36 7.70 -9.22
C ASN A 77 11.01 8.99 -9.70
N ALA A 78 11.88 9.61 -8.91
CA ALA A 78 12.61 10.82 -9.30
C ALA A 78 13.49 10.59 -10.54
N ILE A 79 14.20 9.45 -10.59
CA ILE A 79 15.01 9.07 -11.73
C ILE A 79 14.14 8.84 -12.97
N ALA A 80 13.03 8.09 -12.84
CA ALA A 80 12.11 7.85 -13.95
C ALA A 80 11.49 9.17 -14.50
N MET A 81 11.03 10.05 -13.58
CA MET A 81 10.52 11.38 -13.97
C MET A 81 11.58 12.23 -14.65
N SER A 82 12.81 12.24 -14.12
CA SER A 82 13.96 12.93 -14.72
C SER A 82 14.23 12.44 -16.16
N ASP A 83 14.28 11.12 -16.36
CA ASP A 83 14.50 10.52 -17.67
C ASP A 83 13.38 10.89 -18.66
N ARG A 84 12.12 10.85 -18.20
CA ARG A 84 10.96 11.21 -19.03
C ARG A 84 10.97 12.70 -19.43
N ILE A 85 11.36 13.60 -18.52
CA ILE A 85 11.49 15.04 -18.80
C ILE A 85 12.63 15.29 -19.80
N VAL A 86 13.79 14.65 -19.60
CA VAL A 86 14.94 14.80 -20.50
C VAL A 86 14.60 14.31 -21.91
N ALA A 87 13.80 13.25 -22.02
CA ALA A 87 13.37 12.66 -23.29
C ALA A 87 12.18 13.38 -23.95
N SER A 88 11.60 14.40 -23.31
CA SER A 88 10.44 15.12 -23.86
C SER A 88 10.78 15.77 -25.21
N SER A 89 9.90 15.59 -26.20
CA SER A 89 9.97 16.27 -27.48
C SER A 89 9.41 17.69 -27.46
N VAL A 90 8.70 18.05 -26.39
CA VAL A 90 8.15 19.39 -26.15
C VAL A 90 9.08 20.14 -25.20
N PRO A 91 9.43 21.42 -25.49
CA PRO A 91 10.22 22.24 -24.58
C PRO A 91 9.66 22.24 -23.15
N THR A 92 10.54 22.19 -22.14
CA THR A 92 10.16 22.13 -20.74
C THR A 92 10.73 23.29 -19.93
N LEU A 93 9.91 23.92 -19.10
CA LEU A 93 10.29 24.98 -18.16
C LEU A 93 9.90 24.55 -16.74
N ALA A 94 10.85 24.35 -15.85
CA ALA A 94 10.60 24.21 -14.44
C ALA A 94 10.45 25.59 -13.78
N VAL A 95 9.33 25.82 -13.08
CA VAL A 95 9.11 27.00 -12.24
C VAL A 95 9.10 26.53 -10.80
N VAL A 96 10.12 26.93 -10.05
CA VAL A 96 10.42 26.39 -8.72
C VAL A 96 9.96 27.33 -7.62
N GLN A 97 9.07 26.85 -6.75
CA GLN A 97 8.77 27.43 -5.45
C GLN A 97 9.65 26.77 -4.37
N ASN A 98 9.62 25.43 -4.25
CA ASN A 98 10.54 24.63 -3.47
C ASN A 98 10.83 23.34 -4.23
N ALA A 99 12.11 23.01 -4.38
CA ALA A 99 12.57 21.81 -5.06
C ALA A 99 13.61 21.08 -4.20
N PHE A 100 13.14 20.41 -3.13
CA PHE A 100 14.00 19.65 -2.24
C PHE A 100 14.18 18.21 -2.73
N SER A 101 15.34 17.62 -2.44
CA SER A 101 15.62 16.21 -2.65
C SER A 101 15.34 15.76 -4.10
N ALA A 102 14.41 14.83 -4.32
CA ALA A 102 13.96 14.38 -5.64
C ALA A 102 13.48 15.55 -6.53
N GLY A 103 12.88 16.58 -5.93
CA GLY A 103 12.42 17.78 -6.64
C GLY A 103 13.55 18.54 -7.34
N ALA A 104 14.73 18.59 -6.74
CA ALA A 104 15.90 19.25 -7.36
C ALA A 104 16.34 18.54 -8.66
N LEU A 105 16.35 17.20 -8.67
CA LEU A 105 16.65 16.43 -9.86
C LEU A 105 15.62 16.69 -10.96
N ILE A 106 14.33 16.66 -10.61
CA ILE A 106 13.22 16.90 -11.52
C ILE A 106 13.32 18.31 -12.12
N ALA A 107 13.54 19.33 -11.29
CA ALA A 107 13.70 20.72 -11.74
C ALA A 107 14.85 20.86 -12.73
N MET A 108 16.03 20.32 -12.39
CA MET A 108 17.21 20.38 -13.25
C MET A 108 17.07 19.59 -14.55
N SER A 109 16.12 18.67 -14.67
CA SER A 109 15.88 17.88 -15.87
C SER A 109 15.17 18.67 -16.96
N ALA A 110 14.48 19.77 -16.62
CA ALA A 110 13.84 20.65 -17.58
C ALA A 110 14.88 21.41 -18.42
N GLU A 111 14.50 21.86 -19.61
CA GLU A 111 15.39 22.68 -20.49
C GLU A 111 15.74 24.01 -19.84
N GLN A 112 14.74 24.67 -19.26
CA GLN A 112 14.93 25.90 -18.50
C GLN A 112 14.41 25.74 -17.07
N VAL A 113 15.03 26.47 -16.13
CA VAL A 113 14.62 26.56 -14.73
C VAL A 113 14.48 28.01 -14.34
N ALA A 114 13.30 28.40 -13.87
CA ALA A 114 13.00 29.69 -13.28
C ALA A 114 12.77 29.51 -11.77
N MET A 115 13.39 30.37 -10.96
CA MET A 115 13.20 30.38 -9.52
C MET A 115 12.23 31.49 -9.15
N LEU A 116 11.28 31.19 -8.26
CA LEU A 116 10.36 32.18 -7.70
C LEU A 116 10.98 32.87 -6.48
N PRO A 117 10.43 34.01 -5.98
CA PRO A 117 10.93 34.69 -4.82
C PRO A 117 10.92 33.78 -3.57
N ALA A 118 11.98 33.82 -2.77
CA ALA A 118 12.19 32.99 -1.60
C ALA A 118 12.14 31.48 -1.84
N SER A 119 12.38 31.07 -3.10
CA SER A 119 12.45 29.66 -3.50
C SER A 119 13.81 29.04 -3.17
N GLU A 120 13.81 27.72 -3.00
CA GLU A 120 15.00 26.94 -2.70
C GLU A 120 15.10 25.69 -3.56
N ILE A 121 16.33 25.27 -3.86
CA ILE A 121 16.60 24.04 -4.63
C ILE A 121 17.83 23.32 -4.06
N GLY A 122 17.72 22.00 -3.85
CA GLY A 122 18.84 21.18 -3.36
C GLY A 122 18.47 20.16 -2.29
N ALA A 123 19.32 19.98 -1.28
CA ALA A 123 19.16 19.07 -0.15
C ALA A 123 18.79 17.63 -0.57
N ALA A 124 19.55 17.04 -1.52
CA ALA A 124 19.15 15.80 -2.19
C ALA A 124 19.88 14.54 -1.71
N LEU A 125 20.46 14.56 -0.48
CA LEU A 125 21.05 13.38 0.11
C LEU A 125 19.96 12.33 0.40
N PRO A 126 20.10 11.09 -0.11
CA PRO A 126 19.13 10.05 0.18
C PRO A 126 19.13 9.68 1.66
N ILE A 127 17.94 9.59 2.23
CA ILE A 127 17.70 9.20 3.62
C ILE A 127 16.78 7.98 3.68
N THR A 128 16.86 7.23 4.79
CA THR A 128 15.89 6.18 5.13
C THR A 128 14.53 6.81 5.48
N GLY A 129 13.47 6.01 5.54
CA GLY A 129 12.16 6.47 6.02
C GLY A 129 12.14 7.02 7.44
N GLY A 130 13.17 6.75 8.23
CA GLY A 130 13.37 7.32 9.57
C GLY A 130 14.21 8.60 9.59
N GLY A 131 14.54 9.18 8.42
CA GLY A 131 15.32 10.43 8.32
C GLY A 131 16.83 10.25 8.50
N GLN A 132 17.33 9.03 8.61
CA GLN A 132 18.77 8.73 8.76
C GLN A 132 19.44 8.59 7.39
N ALA A 133 20.70 8.99 7.27
CA ALA A 133 21.50 8.75 6.08
C ALA A 133 21.58 7.24 5.77
N LEU A 134 21.64 6.93 4.47
CA LEU A 134 21.85 5.55 4.02
C LEU A 134 23.32 5.16 4.22
N ASP A 135 23.60 4.34 5.22
CA ASP A 135 24.93 3.88 5.56
C ASP A 135 25.27 2.49 4.94
N GLY A 136 26.57 2.16 4.96
CA GLY A 136 27.07 0.88 4.50
C GLY A 136 27.20 0.77 2.97
N GLN A 137 27.54 -0.42 2.47
CA GLN A 137 27.83 -0.65 1.05
C GLN A 137 26.63 -0.40 0.13
N VAL A 138 25.41 -0.71 0.59
CA VAL A 138 24.18 -0.47 -0.19
C VAL A 138 23.89 1.02 -0.27
N GLY A 139 24.04 1.74 0.84
CA GLY A 139 23.88 3.20 0.89
C GLY A 139 24.87 3.89 -0.05
N GLU A 140 26.15 3.50 -0.02
CA GLU A 140 27.17 4.07 -0.91
C GLU A 140 26.88 3.79 -2.39
N LYS A 141 26.38 2.59 -2.74
CA LYS A 141 25.96 2.28 -4.11
C LYS A 141 24.84 3.20 -4.59
N ILE A 142 23.82 3.43 -3.77
CA ILE A 142 22.71 4.34 -4.09
C ILE A 142 23.21 5.78 -4.22
N ASN A 143 24.02 6.23 -3.25
CA ASN A 143 24.58 7.57 -3.26
C ASN A 143 25.46 7.82 -4.49
N SER A 144 26.29 6.85 -4.88
CA SER A 144 27.15 6.93 -6.07
C SER A 144 26.32 7.04 -7.35
N ALA A 145 25.27 6.21 -7.50
CA ALA A 145 24.38 6.26 -8.64
C ALA A 145 23.66 7.61 -8.75
N LEU A 146 23.18 8.14 -7.61
CA LEU A 146 22.46 9.41 -7.58
C LEU A 146 23.39 10.61 -7.87
N ARG A 147 24.62 10.62 -7.32
CA ARG A 147 25.65 11.62 -7.67
C ARG A 147 25.90 11.66 -9.18
N THR A 148 26.09 10.48 -9.77
CA THR A 148 26.29 10.36 -11.22
C THR A 148 25.09 10.88 -12.00
N LYS A 149 23.87 10.58 -11.56
CA LYS A 149 22.63 11.04 -12.19
C LYS A 149 22.50 12.56 -12.15
N PHE A 150 22.74 13.20 -11.01
CA PHE A 150 22.71 14.66 -10.86
C PHE A 150 23.74 15.34 -11.78
N ARG A 151 24.97 14.82 -11.84
CA ARG A 151 25.99 15.32 -12.76
C ARG A 151 25.57 15.18 -14.22
N ALA A 152 25.14 14.00 -14.63
CA ALA A 152 24.76 13.71 -16.00
C ALA A 152 23.61 14.61 -16.49
N VAL A 153 22.59 14.82 -15.67
CA VAL A 153 21.47 15.71 -15.98
C VAL A 153 21.96 17.17 -16.08
N ALA A 154 22.80 17.62 -15.14
CA ALA A 154 23.37 18.97 -15.18
C ALA A 154 24.19 19.18 -16.44
N GLU A 155 25.06 18.24 -16.80
CA GLU A 155 25.87 18.30 -18.03
C GLU A 155 25.00 18.30 -19.29
N THR A 156 23.98 17.43 -19.35
CA THR A 156 23.03 17.37 -20.50
C THR A 156 22.29 18.69 -20.70
N ARG A 157 21.96 19.39 -19.61
CA ARG A 157 21.23 20.67 -19.65
C ARG A 157 22.15 21.92 -19.58
N GLY A 158 23.48 21.75 -19.69
CA GLY A 158 24.45 22.86 -19.64
C GLY A 158 24.51 23.57 -18.28
N ARG A 159 24.16 22.87 -17.19
CA ARG A 159 24.19 23.40 -15.82
C ARG A 159 25.52 23.11 -15.13
N ASN A 160 25.74 23.72 -13.98
CA ASN A 160 26.93 23.48 -13.16
C ASN A 160 26.89 22.09 -12.51
N ALA A 161 27.63 21.14 -13.09
CA ALA A 161 27.66 19.75 -12.61
C ALA A 161 28.26 19.60 -11.20
N ASP A 162 29.19 20.47 -10.80
CA ASP A 162 29.77 20.43 -9.47
C ASP A 162 28.79 20.92 -8.38
N ALA A 163 28.01 21.97 -8.69
CA ALA A 163 26.92 22.40 -7.82
C ALA A 163 25.82 21.35 -7.71
N ALA A 164 25.44 20.73 -8.82
CA ALA A 164 24.46 19.64 -8.84
C ALA A 164 24.94 18.44 -7.99
N GLU A 165 26.20 18.02 -8.13
CA GLU A 165 26.79 16.97 -7.29
C GLU A 165 26.80 17.38 -5.82
N GLY A 166 27.09 18.64 -5.50
CA GLY A 166 27.09 19.16 -4.12
C GLY A 166 25.77 19.03 -3.39
N MET A 167 24.63 18.99 -4.11
CA MET A 167 23.30 18.77 -3.55
C MET A 167 23.10 17.35 -3.01
N VAL A 168 23.91 16.38 -3.47
CA VAL A 168 23.79 14.95 -3.11
C VAL A 168 25.00 14.46 -2.32
N ASN A 169 26.18 15.05 -2.53
CA ASN A 169 27.45 14.57 -2.02
C ASN A 169 27.97 15.41 -0.87
N PRO A 170 27.90 14.94 0.40
CA PRO A 170 28.43 15.69 1.54
C PRO A 170 29.95 15.88 1.48
N ASN A 171 30.68 15.01 0.78
CA ASN A 171 32.13 15.09 0.68
C ASN A 171 32.63 16.02 -0.43
N LYS A 172 31.74 16.48 -1.32
CA LYS A 172 32.10 17.45 -2.36
C LYS A 172 32.37 18.81 -1.73
N VAL A 173 33.54 19.37 -1.96
CA VAL A 173 33.90 20.74 -1.59
C VAL A 173 33.78 21.61 -2.82
N ILE A 174 33.15 22.77 -2.68
CA ILE A 174 33.01 23.77 -3.75
C ILE A 174 33.50 25.10 -3.14
N PRO A 175 34.68 25.58 -3.51
CA PRO A 175 35.29 26.79 -2.93
C PRO A 175 34.32 27.98 -2.94
N GLY A 176 34.10 28.59 -1.79
CA GLY A 176 33.22 29.76 -1.63
C GLY A 176 31.71 29.45 -1.70
N LEU A 177 31.32 28.17 -1.74
CA LEU A 177 29.91 27.77 -1.79
C LEU A 177 29.55 26.66 -0.80
N LYS A 178 30.42 25.64 -0.64
CA LYS A 178 30.07 24.44 0.14
C LYS A 178 31.30 23.81 0.78
N GLU A 179 31.28 23.61 2.07
CA GLU A 179 32.30 22.90 2.85
C GLU A 179 32.06 21.39 2.88
N LYS A 180 33.07 20.64 3.32
CA LYS A 180 32.97 19.18 3.53
C LYS A 180 32.04 18.89 4.70
N GLY A 181 31.12 17.95 4.50
CA GLY A 181 30.13 17.54 5.51
C GLY A 181 28.76 18.22 5.32
N GLU A 182 28.68 19.27 4.54
CA GLU A 182 27.43 19.97 4.24
C GLU A 182 26.72 19.35 3.03
N ILE A 183 25.43 19.62 2.90
CA ILE A 183 24.62 19.36 1.71
C ILE A 183 24.17 20.68 1.11
N LEU A 184 24.41 20.85 -0.19
CA LEU A 184 24.11 22.10 -0.87
C LEU A 184 22.60 22.31 -1.03
N THR A 185 22.15 23.48 -0.58
CA THR A 185 20.85 24.05 -0.91
C THR A 185 21.10 25.48 -1.40
N LEU A 186 20.47 25.86 -2.49
CA LEU A 186 20.62 27.17 -3.11
C LEU A 186 19.34 27.97 -2.99
N THR A 187 19.49 29.24 -2.65
CA THR A 187 18.43 30.25 -2.79
C THR A 187 18.18 30.55 -4.28
N SER A 188 17.11 31.27 -4.59
CA SER A 188 16.80 31.70 -5.96
C SER A 188 18.00 32.42 -6.62
N ALA A 189 18.58 33.39 -5.93
CA ALA A 189 19.71 34.17 -6.42
C ALA A 189 20.98 33.31 -6.63
N ASP A 190 21.28 32.42 -5.66
CA ASP A 190 22.43 31.53 -5.80
C ASP A 190 22.23 30.47 -6.89
N ALA A 191 21.02 29.95 -7.07
CA ALA A 191 20.72 29.01 -8.14
C ALA A 191 21.01 29.60 -9.52
N VAL A 192 20.69 30.87 -9.75
CA VAL A 192 21.03 31.57 -10.99
C VAL A 192 22.53 31.87 -11.06
N LYS A 193 23.11 32.40 -10.00
CA LYS A 193 24.56 32.75 -9.90
C LYS A 193 25.45 31.53 -10.19
N TYR A 194 25.10 30.37 -9.64
CA TYR A 194 25.86 29.12 -9.81
C TYR A 194 25.40 28.28 -11.00
N LYS A 195 24.56 28.82 -11.88
CA LYS A 195 24.10 28.18 -13.14
C LYS A 195 23.35 26.84 -12.90
N ILE A 196 22.57 26.75 -11.85
CA ILE A 196 21.58 25.70 -11.67
C ILE A 196 20.24 26.12 -12.26
N ALA A 197 19.86 27.40 -12.10
CA ALA A 197 18.70 27.99 -12.73
C ALA A 197 19.12 28.97 -13.87
N ASN A 198 18.18 29.25 -14.76
CA ASN A 198 18.39 30.15 -15.88
C ASN A 198 17.99 31.60 -15.55
N LEU A 199 16.95 31.78 -14.72
CA LEU A 199 16.40 33.10 -14.41
C LEU A 199 15.65 33.09 -13.07
N GLU A 200 15.41 34.29 -12.52
CA GLU A 200 14.44 34.54 -11.46
C GLU A 200 13.19 35.19 -12.05
N ALA A 201 12.02 34.83 -11.58
CA ALA A 201 10.77 35.41 -12.00
C ALA A 201 9.86 35.67 -10.77
N ARG A 202 8.96 36.66 -10.85
CA ARG A 202 8.07 36.98 -9.72
C ARG A 202 6.87 36.04 -9.61
N THR A 203 6.39 35.59 -10.76
CA THR A 203 5.23 34.73 -10.90
C THR A 203 5.47 33.65 -11.94
N LEU A 204 4.60 32.66 -12.02
CA LEU A 204 4.64 31.63 -13.06
C LEU A 204 4.47 32.25 -14.46
N ASP A 205 3.57 33.22 -14.60
CA ASP A 205 3.37 33.93 -15.89
C ASP A 205 4.61 34.73 -16.29
N ASP A 206 5.26 35.41 -15.33
CA ASP A 206 6.54 36.09 -15.59
C ASP A 206 7.65 35.11 -16.03
N ALA A 207 7.72 33.94 -15.36
CA ALA A 207 8.68 32.90 -15.72
C ALA A 207 8.52 32.44 -17.18
N VAL A 208 7.29 32.18 -17.60
CA VAL A 208 6.96 31.78 -18.97
C VAL A 208 7.32 32.90 -19.98
N ARG A 209 6.98 34.16 -19.65
CA ARG A 209 7.31 35.32 -20.47
C ARG A 209 8.83 35.50 -20.62
N ASP A 210 9.55 35.47 -19.48
CA ASP A 210 10.99 35.75 -19.44
C ASP A 210 11.83 34.57 -20.00
N ALA A 211 11.25 33.35 -20.04
CA ALA A 211 11.78 32.20 -20.77
C ALA A 211 11.61 32.29 -22.30
N GLY A 212 10.96 33.34 -22.82
CA GLY A 212 10.79 33.56 -24.25
C GLY A 212 9.41 33.22 -24.82
N TYR A 213 8.45 32.89 -23.99
CA TYR A 213 7.11 32.44 -24.39
C TYR A 213 5.99 33.43 -24.02
N ALA A 214 6.26 34.73 -24.21
CA ALA A 214 5.44 35.85 -23.74
C ALA A 214 3.96 35.86 -24.19
N LYS A 215 3.63 35.16 -25.28
CA LYS A 215 2.26 35.17 -25.85
C LYS A 215 1.43 33.96 -25.48
N LEU A 216 2.01 32.94 -24.80
CA LEU A 216 1.31 31.73 -24.50
C LEU A 216 0.34 31.93 -23.31
N LYS A 217 -0.88 31.49 -23.50
CA LYS A 217 -1.79 31.26 -22.37
C LYS A 217 -1.37 30.03 -21.62
N LEU A 218 -1.74 29.96 -20.35
CA LEU A 218 -1.45 28.80 -19.50
C LEU A 218 -2.73 27.98 -19.31
N GLU A 219 -2.61 26.69 -19.48
CA GLU A 219 -3.65 25.70 -19.17
C GLU A 219 -3.11 24.76 -18.11
N ARG A 220 -3.74 24.72 -16.96
CA ARG A 220 -3.31 23.84 -15.86
C ARG A 220 -3.89 22.44 -16.06
N LEU A 221 -3.03 21.44 -16.04
CA LEU A 221 -3.46 20.04 -16.00
C LEU A 221 -4.09 19.76 -14.63
N GLU A 222 -5.33 19.38 -14.65
CA GLU A 222 -6.06 19.04 -13.42
C GLU A 222 -6.07 17.52 -13.20
N ARG A 223 -5.99 17.11 -11.93
CA ARG A 223 -6.20 15.71 -11.55
C ARG A 223 -7.65 15.36 -11.76
N GLY A 224 -7.91 14.27 -12.46
CA GLY A 224 -9.25 13.77 -12.66
C GLY A 224 -9.90 13.26 -11.36
N PRO A 225 -11.25 13.13 -11.31
CA PRO A 225 -11.93 12.64 -10.13
C PRO A 225 -11.41 11.26 -9.65
N ALA A 226 -11.06 10.36 -10.56
CA ALA A 226 -10.49 9.06 -10.22
C ALA A 226 -9.13 9.17 -9.55
N GLU A 227 -8.27 10.08 -10.03
CA GLU A 227 -6.95 10.35 -9.45
C GLU A 227 -7.06 10.98 -8.05
N LEU A 228 -8.05 11.89 -7.84
CA LEU A 228 -8.33 12.49 -6.53
C LEU A 228 -8.85 11.45 -5.53
N ILE A 229 -9.78 10.59 -5.94
CA ILE A 229 -10.27 9.48 -5.12
C ILE A 229 -9.13 8.52 -4.81
N GLY A 230 -8.33 8.15 -5.81
CA GLY A 230 -7.17 7.30 -5.65
C GLY A 230 -6.17 7.86 -4.63
N ALA A 231 -5.83 9.13 -4.76
CA ALA A 231 -4.93 9.82 -3.83
C ALA A 231 -5.47 9.84 -2.39
N PHE A 232 -6.77 10.10 -2.21
CA PHE A 232 -7.43 10.06 -0.89
C PHE A 232 -7.38 8.65 -0.26
N LEU A 233 -7.81 7.63 -1.01
CA LEU A 233 -7.85 6.25 -0.52
C LEU A 233 -6.46 5.67 -0.25
N SER A 234 -5.43 6.18 -0.92
CA SER A 234 -4.02 5.76 -0.74
C SER A 234 -3.30 6.52 0.37
N GLN A 235 -3.93 7.49 1.03
CA GLN A 235 -3.33 8.14 2.19
C GLN A 235 -3.05 7.08 3.27
N PRO A 236 -1.87 7.10 3.94
CA PRO A 236 -1.46 6.06 4.88
C PRO A 236 -2.46 5.78 5.99
N ILE A 237 -3.08 6.85 6.53
CA ILE A 237 -4.10 6.72 7.59
C ILE A 237 -5.36 6.04 7.03
N VAL A 238 -5.86 6.51 5.88
CA VAL A 238 -7.06 5.95 5.24
C VAL A 238 -6.83 4.49 4.86
N ALA A 239 -5.69 4.19 4.26
CA ALA A 239 -5.29 2.84 3.87
C ALA A 239 -5.20 1.90 5.08
N GLY A 240 -4.59 2.35 6.20
CA GLY A 240 -4.52 1.57 7.44
C GLY A 240 -5.90 1.27 8.03
N VAL A 241 -6.81 2.25 8.00
CA VAL A 241 -8.20 2.06 8.42
C VAL A 241 -8.94 1.09 7.50
N LEU A 242 -8.82 1.25 6.18
CA LEU A 242 -9.46 0.36 5.21
C LEU A 242 -8.97 -1.09 5.35
N LEU A 243 -7.67 -1.30 5.53
CA LEU A 243 -7.10 -2.62 5.79
C LEU A 243 -7.64 -3.21 7.09
N ALA A 244 -7.67 -2.43 8.18
CA ALA A 244 -8.21 -2.89 9.45
C ALA A 244 -9.67 -3.29 9.33
N VAL A 245 -10.53 -2.44 8.74
CA VAL A 245 -11.94 -2.75 8.49
C VAL A 245 -12.09 -3.99 7.62
N GLY A 246 -11.25 -4.12 6.59
CA GLY A 246 -11.20 -5.28 5.72
C GLY A 246 -10.91 -6.58 6.47
N ILE A 247 -9.83 -6.59 7.24
CA ILE A 247 -9.42 -7.74 8.04
C ILE A 247 -10.48 -8.10 9.10
N ILE A 248 -10.96 -7.10 9.86
CA ILE A 248 -11.98 -7.30 10.88
C ILE A 248 -13.25 -7.90 10.27
N GLY A 249 -13.75 -7.30 9.19
CA GLY A 249 -14.99 -7.73 8.53
C GLY A 249 -14.91 -9.18 8.02
N ILE A 250 -13.81 -9.53 7.35
CA ILE A 250 -13.59 -10.91 6.88
C ILE A 250 -13.47 -11.88 8.04
N LEU A 251 -12.73 -11.55 9.11
CA LEU A 251 -12.57 -12.43 10.25
C LEU A 251 -13.88 -12.60 11.04
N ILE A 252 -14.67 -11.53 11.23
CA ILE A 252 -15.99 -11.65 11.87
C ILE A 252 -16.89 -12.60 11.07
N GLU A 253 -16.97 -12.46 9.74
CA GLU A 253 -17.75 -13.36 8.90
C GLU A 253 -17.28 -14.81 9.01
N LEU A 254 -15.96 -15.02 9.09
CA LEU A 254 -15.38 -16.35 9.25
C LEU A 254 -15.74 -17.00 10.58
N PHE A 255 -15.78 -16.22 11.68
CA PHE A 255 -16.17 -16.73 13.02
C PHE A 255 -17.68 -16.84 13.21
N HIS A 256 -18.47 -16.04 12.48
CA HIS A 256 -19.93 -15.99 12.59
C HIS A 256 -20.57 -16.07 11.18
N PRO A 257 -20.42 -17.23 10.50
CA PRO A 257 -20.94 -17.40 9.14
C PRO A 257 -22.46 -17.21 9.12
N GLY A 258 -22.93 -16.40 8.14
CA GLY A 258 -24.35 -16.13 7.94
C GLY A 258 -24.82 -14.74 8.38
N VAL A 259 -23.97 -13.93 9.01
CA VAL A 259 -24.29 -12.51 9.28
C VAL A 259 -24.17 -11.68 7.99
N ALA A 260 -23.30 -12.06 7.07
CA ALA A 260 -23.00 -11.52 5.75
C ALA A 260 -22.54 -10.03 5.74
N LEU A 261 -23.13 -9.18 6.58
CA LEU A 261 -22.85 -7.74 6.57
C LEU A 261 -21.39 -7.37 6.90
N PRO A 262 -20.74 -7.94 7.94
CA PRO A 262 -19.33 -7.65 8.23
C PRO A 262 -18.39 -8.06 7.08
N GLY A 263 -18.65 -9.24 6.49
CA GLY A 263 -17.88 -9.73 5.35
C GLY A 263 -18.01 -8.84 4.11
N ILE A 264 -19.23 -8.37 3.81
CA ILE A 264 -19.46 -7.43 2.70
C ILE A 264 -18.73 -6.10 2.95
N ILE A 265 -18.86 -5.51 4.14
CA ILE A 265 -18.17 -4.25 4.49
C ILE A 265 -16.66 -4.45 4.41
N GLY A 266 -16.14 -5.55 4.95
CA GLY A 266 -14.72 -5.89 4.88
C GLY A 266 -14.22 -6.05 3.45
N GLY A 267 -14.97 -6.77 2.63
CA GLY A 267 -14.66 -6.93 1.20
C GLY A 267 -14.64 -5.61 0.44
N LEU A 268 -15.65 -4.75 0.65
CA LEU A 268 -15.69 -3.41 0.05
C LEU A 268 -14.53 -2.52 0.51
N ALA A 269 -14.13 -2.60 1.79
CA ALA A 269 -12.98 -1.87 2.31
C ALA A 269 -11.67 -2.32 1.63
N LEU A 270 -11.46 -3.63 1.42
CA LEU A 270 -10.30 -4.14 0.70
C LEU A 270 -10.32 -3.74 -0.79
N VAL A 271 -11.48 -3.77 -1.42
CA VAL A 271 -11.65 -3.28 -2.80
C VAL A 271 -11.31 -1.79 -2.88
N ALA A 272 -11.81 -0.97 -1.95
CA ALA A 272 -11.49 0.46 -1.90
C ALA A 272 -10.00 0.71 -1.66
N TYR A 273 -9.35 -0.05 -0.77
CA TYR A 273 -7.90 0.00 -0.52
C TYR A 273 -7.09 -0.24 -1.80
N PHE A 274 -7.40 -1.32 -2.53
CA PHE A 274 -6.68 -1.62 -3.78
C PHE A 274 -7.05 -0.70 -4.92
N ALA A 275 -8.32 -0.37 -5.07
CA ALA A 275 -8.77 0.60 -6.07
C ALA A 275 -8.05 1.95 -5.86
N GLY A 276 -7.94 2.42 -4.62
CA GLY A 276 -7.18 3.60 -4.27
C GLY A 276 -5.73 3.51 -4.74
N SER A 277 -5.07 2.40 -4.41
CA SER A 277 -3.68 2.16 -4.79
C SER A 277 -3.46 2.12 -6.30
N PHE A 278 -4.33 1.44 -7.05
CA PHE A 278 -4.22 1.35 -8.51
C PHE A 278 -4.57 2.68 -9.18
N LEU A 279 -5.61 3.39 -8.73
CA LEU A 279 -6.02 4.69 -9.28
C LEU A 279 -4.98 5.79 -9.01
N SER A 280 -4.23 5.68 -7.92
CA SER A 280 -3.13 6.60 -7.61
C SER A 280 -1.80 6.23 -8.29
N GLY A 281 -1.75 5.16 -9.09
CA GLY A 281 -0.51 4.69 -9.72
C GLY A 281 0.43 3.92 -8.77
N ASN A 282 0.07 3.74 -7.50
CA ASN A 282 0.85 3.01 -6.50
C ASN A 282 0.53 1.50 -6.47
N GLY A 283 -0.37 1.03 -7.33
CA GLY A 283 -0.86 -0.34 -7.32
C GLY A 283 0.21 -1.38 -7.64
N SER A 284 0.44 -2.30 -6.71
CA SER A 284 1.35 -3.43 -6.88
C SER A 284 0.56 -4.74 -6.94
N SER A 285 0.62 -5.44 -8.07
CA SER A 285 0.00 -6.77 -8.20
C SER A 285 0.60 -7.79 -7.23
N VAL A 286 1.90 -7.66 -6.90
CA VAL A 286 2.56 -8.52 -5.93
C VAL A 286 2.02 -8.24 -4.52
N ALA A 287 1.83 -6.97 -4.15
CA ALA A 287 1.24 -6.61 -2.86
C ALA A 287 -0.20 -7.12 -2.74
N LEU A 288 -0.99 -7.05 -3.82
CA LEU A 288 -2.34 -7.63 -3.86
C LEU A 288 -2.31 -9.13 -3.61
N LEU A 289 -1.46 -9.87 -4.34
CA LEU A 289 -1.33 -11.32 -4.19
C LEU A 289 -0.88 -11.71 -2.79
N LEU A 290 0.06 -10.97 -2.20
CA LEU A 290 0.53 -11.21 -0.83
C LEU A 290 -0.57 -10.96 0.22
N LEU A 291 -1.40 -9.94 0.05
CA LEU A 291 -2.53 -9.72 0.95
C LEU A 291 -3.54 -10.84 0.85
N LEU A 292 -3.93 -11.21 -0.36
CA LEU A 292 -4.89 -12.30 -0.57
C LEU A 292 -4.35 -13.64 -0.05
N ALA A 293 -3.08 -13.94 -0.29
CA ALA A 293 -2.41 -15.11 0.26
C ALA A 293 -2.37 -15.08 1.78
N GLY A 294 -2.05 -13.93 2.38
CA GLY A 294 -2.05 -13.74 3.83
C GLY A 294 -3.41 -13.98 4.47
N LEU A 295 -4.48 -13.44 3.90
CA LEU A 295 -5.86 -13.67 4.35
C LEU A 295 -6.26 -15.14 4.19
N ALA A 296 -5.89 -15.78 3.06
CA ALA A 296 -6.16 -17.19 2.82
C ALA A 296 -5.42 -18.11 3.82
N LEU A 297 -4.16 -17.79 4.16
CA LEU A 297 -3.39 -18.54 5.15
C LEU A 297 -3.99 -18.40 6.56
N ILE A 298 -4.42 -17.20 6.95
CA ILE A 298 -5.11 -17.00 8.23
C ILE A 298 -6.44 -17.79 8.24
N ALA A 299 -7.20 -17.75 7.16
CA ALA A 299 -8.43 -18.53 7.04
C ALA A 299 -8.16 -20.04 7.11
N ALA A 300 -7.10 -20.53 6.46
CA ALA A 300 -6.69 -21.94 6.52
C ALA A 300 -6.29 -22.36 7.92
N GLU A 301 -5.52 -21.55 8.66
CA GLU A 301 -5.21 -21.80 10.07
C GLU A 301 -6.47 -21.94 10.92
N LEU A 302 -7.45 -21.05 10.71
CA LEU A 302 -8.66 -21.03 11.52
C LEU A 302 -9.63 -22.18 11.20
N ILE A 303 -9.71 -22.61 9.94
CA ILE A 303 -10.71 -23.60 9.48
C ILE A 303 -10.12 -24.99 9.31
N LEU A 304 -8.95 -25.10 8.68
CA LEU A 304 -8.40 -26.38 8.22
C LEU A 304 -7.39 -26.98 9.20
N ILE A 305 -6.54 -26.15 9.81
CA ILE A 305 -5.39 -26.59 10.62
C ILE A 305 -5.33 -25.80 11.95
N PRO A 306 -6.44 -25.80 12.72
CA PRO A 306 -6.50 -25.00 13.94
C PRO A 306 -5.43 -25.42 14.95
N GLY A 307 -4.65 -24.44 15.44
CA GLY A 307 -3.62 -24.64 16.46
C GLY A 307 -2.20 -24.91 15.94
N SER A 308 -1.95 -24.89 14.63
CA SER A 308 -0.59 -25.00 14.09
C SER A 308 0.26 -23.76 14.40
N THR A 309 -0.37 -22.60 14.50
CA THR A 309 0.21 -21.24 14.65
C THR A 309 1.17 -20.82 13.54
N ILE A 310 1.84 -21.75 12.90
CA ILE A 310 2.84 -21.47 11.84
C ILE A 310 2.17 -20.89 10.60
N VAL A 311 1.06 -21.46 10.16
CA VAL A 311 0.34 -21.00 8.96
C VAL A 311 -0.24 -19.61 9.18
N GLY A 312 -0.79 -19.34 10.36
CA GLY A 312 -1.28 -18.02 10.73
C GLY A 312 -0.18 -16.95 10.80
N LEU A 313 0.98 -17.30 11.36
CA LEU A 313 2.15 -16.41 11.39
C LEU A 313 2.67 -16.09 9.97
N LEU A 314 2.71 -17.08 9.07
CA LEU A 314 3.03 -16.86 7.66
C LEU A 314 1.99 -15.95 6.99
N GLY A 315 0.71 -16.10 7.33
CA GLY A 315 -0.36 -15.22 6.87
C GLY A 315 -0.16 -13.77 7.31
N ILE A 316 0.14 -13.54 8.58
CA ILE A 316 0.45 -12.20 9.11
C ILE A 316 1.70 -11.64 8.43
N GLY A 317 2.76 -12.42 8.30
CA GLY A 317 3.99 -12.01 7.60
C GLY A 317 3.72 -11.61 6.16
N SER A 318 2.85 -12.34 5.44
CA SER A 318 2.45 -12.02 4.07
C SER A 318 1.67 -10.70 3.98
N ILE A 319 0.76 -10.43 4.92
CA ILE A 319 0.04 -9.14 5.00
C ILE A 319 1.02 -8.00 5.28
N LEU A 320 1.94 -8.16 6.23
CA LEU A 320 2.95 -7.14 6.54
C LEU A 320 3.88 -6.89 5.34
N ALA A 321 4.28 -7.93 4.61
CA ALA A 321 5.06 -7.80 3.38
C ALA A 321 4.27 -7.05 2.29
N SER A 322 2.97 -7.31 2.15
CA SER A 322 2.08 -6.55 1.26
C SER A 322 2.08 -5.06 1.59
N ILE A 323 1.90 -4.70 2.88
CA ILE A 323 1.92 -3.30 3.33
C ILE A 323 3.29 -2.66 3.07
N TYR A 324 4.38 -3.38 3.33
CA TYR A 324 5.73 -2.89 3.09
C TYR A 324 5.98 -2.57 1.60
N LEU A 325 5.61 -3.48 0.71
CA LEU A 325 5.74 -3.26 -0.74
C LEU A 325 4.90 -2.09 -1.24
N GLN A 326 3.75 -1.85 -0.62
CA GLN A 326 2.82 -0.79 -1.02
C GLN A 326 3.25 0.59 -0.50
N PHE A 327 3.70 0.68 0.75
CA PHE A 327 3.92 1.96 1.44
C PHE A 327 5.40 2.29 1.71
N GLY A 328 6.32 1.35 1.52
CA GLY A 328 7.76 1.61 1.70
C GLY A 328 8.07 2.26 3.04
N ASN A 329 8.54 3.50 3.02
CA ASN A 329 8.94 4.25 4.22
C ASN A 329 7.77 4.52 5.20
N GLN A 330 6.53 4.53 4.72
CA GLN A 330 5.33 4.75 5.54
C GLN A 330 4.78 3.45 6.13
N PHE A 331 5.43 2.30 5.86
CA PHE A 331 5.06 0.99 6.39
C PHE A 331 4.82 0.98 7.90
N PRO A 332 5.69 1.58 8.76
CA PRO A 332 5.46 1.50 10.21
C PRO A 332 4.15 2.14 10.64
N LEU A 333 3.77 3.26 10.01
CA LEU A 333 2.51 3.96 10.30
C LEU A 333 1.30 3.11 9.88
N VAL A 334 1.28 2.61 8.64
CA VAL A 334 0.15 1.83 8.12
C VAL A 334 0.03 0.51 8.85
N ALA A 335 1.14 -0.21 9.07
CA ALA A 335 1.16 -1.48 9.77
C ALA A 335 0.71 -1.35 11.22
N SER A 336 1.25 -0.39 11.99
CA SER A 336 0.85 -0.18 13.38
C SER A 336 -0.63 0.20 13.49
N LEU A 337 -1.13 1.08 12.63
CA LEU A 337 -2.54 1.47 12.61
C LEU A 337 -3.43 0.26 12.28
N THR A 338 -3.07 -0.52 11.25
CA THR A 338 -3.80 -1.74 10.88
C THR A 338 -3.84 -2.75 12.03
N VAL A 339 -2.70 -3.03 12.66
CA VAL A 339 -2.60 -4.01 13.75
C VAL A 339 -3.40 -3.54 14.98
N ILE A 340 -3.24 -2.28 15.40
CA ILE A 340 -3.94 -1.74 16.56
C ILE A 340 -5.45 -1.75 16.35
N LEU A 341 -5.92 -1.20 15.21
CA LEU A 341 -7.35 -1.13 14.92
C LEU A 341 -7.95 -2.53 14.74
N SER A 342 -7.24 -3.45 14.08
CA SER A 342 -7.71 -4.84 13.94
C SER A 342 -7.77 -5.55 15.29
N GLY A 343 -6.76 -5.38 16.15
CA GLY A 343 -6.75 -5.95 17.49
C GLY A 343 -7.89 -5.43 18.38
N VAL A 344 -8.08 -4.11 18.40
CA VAL A 344 -9.18 -3.46 19.15
C VAL A 344 -10.53 -3.87 18.57
N GLY A 345 -10.71 -3.82 17.25
CA GLY A 345 -11.96 -4.16 16.58
C GLY A 345 -12.36 -5.62 16.78
N LEU A 346 -11.42 -6.56 16.67
CA LEU A 346 -11.67 -7.97 16.95
C LEU A 346 -11.96 -8.20 18.45
N GLY A 347 -11.21 -7.55 19.35
CA GLY A 347 -11.48 -7.61 20.80
C GLY A 347 -12.90 -7.16 21.15
N LEU A 348 -13.35 -6.04 20.57
CA LEU A 348 -14.73 -5.55 20.74
C LEU A 348 -15.73 -6.50 20.10
N ALA A 349 -15.46 -7.05 18.93
CA ALA A 349 -16.34 -8.03 18.28
C ALA A 349 -16.51 -9.28 19.14
N PHE A 350 -15.43 -9.82 19.70
CA PHE A 350 -15.51 -10.98 20.62
C PHE A 350 -16.23 -10.68 21.93
N TRP A 351 -16.19 -9.44 22.39
CA TRP A 351 -16.91 -9.01 23.59
C TRP A 351 -18.42 -8.81 23.34
N LEU A 352 -18.79 -8.26 22.18
CA LEU A 352 -20.17 -7.91 21.83
C LEU A 352 -20.95 -9.05 21.18
N LEU A 353 -20.29 -9.90 20.39
CA LEU A 353 -20.97 -10.95 19.64
C LEU A 353 -21.13 -12.23 20.47
N PRO A 354 -22.27 -12.93 20.36
CA PRO A 354 -22.46 -14.21 21.03
C PRO A 354 -21.45 -15.24 20.54
N ARG A 355 -21.00 -16.11 21.45
CA ARG A 355 -20.02 -17.17 21.12
C ARG A 355 -20.58 -18.12 20.06
N SER A 356 -19.93 -18.17 18.91
CA SER A 356 -20.29 -19.06 17.80
C SER A 356 -19.82 -20.49 18.05
N SER A 357 -20.41 -21.46 17.34
CA SER A 357 -19.97 -22.86 17.38
C SER A 357 -18.52 -23.05 16.95
N VAL A 358 -18.04 -22.22 16.00
CA VAL A 358 -16.64 -22.20 15.53
C VAL A 358 -15.72 -21.77 16.67
N MET A 359 -16.06 -20.69 17.37
CA MET A 359 -15.32 -20.18 18.53
C MET A 359 -15.23 -21.22 19.64
N ASN A 360 -16.35 -21.85 19.98
CA ASN A 360 -16.39 -22.90 21.02
C ASN A 360 -15.51 -24.10 20.65
N ARG A 361 -15.45 -24.47 19.37
CA ARG A 361 -14.57 -25.55 18.87
C ARG A 361 -13.10 -25.20 18.99
N MET A 362 -12.70 -23.97 18.67
CA MET A 362 -11.31 -23.50 18.79
C MET A 362 -10.87 -23.45 20.26
N LEU A 363 -11.70 -22.90 21.15
CA LEU A 363 -11.42 -22.86 22.60
C LEU A 363 -11.31 -24.25 23.20
N ALA A 364 -12.15 -25.19 22.76
CA ALA A 364 -12.10 -26.57 23.21
C ALA A 364 -10.83 -27.31 22.78
N LEU A 365 -10.33 -27.04 21.57
CA LEU A 365 -9.05 -27.59 21.06
C LEU A 365 -7.85 -27.02 21.82
N GLY A 366 -7.84 -25.71 22.14
CA GLY A 366 -6.83 -25.08 22.99
C GLY A 366 -6.77 -25.64 24.40
N ALA A 367 -7.94 -25.88 25.00
CA ALA A 367 -8.06 -26.46 26.34
C ALA A 367 -7.63 -27.95 26.39
N SER A 368 -7.73 -28.68 25.27
CA SER A 368 -7.30 -30.09 25.20
C SER A 368 -5.79 -30.28 25.11
N LEU A 369 -5.03 -29.22 24.85
CA LEU A 369 -3.55 -29.26 24.81
C LEU A 369 -2.91 -28.97 26.18
N GLU A 370 -3.65 -28.40 27.14
CA GLU A 370 -3.13 -28.04 28.48
C GLU A 370 -3.46 -29.03 29.59
N GLY A 371 -4.11 -30.14 29.32
CA GLY A 371 -4.43 -31.07 30.38
C GLY A 371 -5.03 -32.36 29.89
N THR A 372 -4.19 -33.38 29.68
CA THR A 372 -4.61 -34.78 29.73
C THR A 372 -5.00 -35.16 31.16
N THR A 373 -6.05 -34.53 31.68
CA THR A 373 -6.90 -35.12 32.72
C THR A 373 -8.31 -35.09 32.18
N ALA A 374 -8.74 -36.25 31.71
CA ALA A 374 -10.10 -36.49 31.23
C ALA A 374 -11.12 -36.10 32.30
N THR A 375 -11.65 -34.88 32.20
CA THR A 375 -12.86 -34.49 32.94
C THR A 375 -14.04 -34.68 31.99
N GLY A 376 -14.48 -35.92 31.88
CA GLY A 376 -15.86 -36.19 31.45
C GLY A 376 -16.86 -35.57 32.45
N PRO A 377 -18.17 -35.51 32.13
CA PRO A 377 -19.19 -34.91 33.01
C PRO A 377 -19.00 -35.47 34.43
N GLN A 378 -19.03 -34.55 35.39
CA GLN A 378 -18.74 -34.80 36.80
C GLN A 378 -19.24 -36.19 37.24
N SER A 379 -18.33 -37.14 37.35
CA SER A 379 -18.63 -38.44 37.90
C SER A 379 -18.76 -38.24 39.41
N VAL A 380 -19.97 -38.26 39.88
CA VAL A 380 -20.26 -38.38 41.31
C VAL A 380 -19.54 -39.64 41.76
N ILE A 381 -18.50 -39.49 42.59
CA ILE A 381 -17.91 -40.62 43.31
C ILE A 381 -18.96 -41.03 44.35
N HIS A 382 -19.53 -42.20 44.17
CA HIS A 382 -20.53 -42.77 45.12
C HIS A 382 -19.81 -43.69 46.12
N PRO A 383 -19.19 -43.17 47.17
CA PRO A 383 -18.46 -44.01 48.15
C PRO A 383 -19.33 -44.90 48.95
N ASN A 384 -20.66 -44.75 48.91
CA ASN A 384 -21.64 -45.48 49.75
C ASN A 384 -22.42 -46.60 49.04
N LEU A 385 -22.01 -47.03 47.84
CA LEU A 385 -22.70 -48.07 47.07
C LEU A 385 -22.31 -49.50 47.48
N VAL A 386 -21.22 -49.71 48.21
CA VAL A 386 -20.78 -51.04 48.65
C VAL A 386 -21.85 -51.68 49.59
N GLY A 387 -22.25 -52.88 49.23
CA GLY A 387 -23.31 -53.58 49.94
C GLY A 387 -24.76 -53.24 49.53
N ARG A 388 -24.91 -52.35 48.52
CA ARG A 388 -26.25 -52.02 47.99
C ARG A 388 -26.68 -53.05 46.95
N TYR A 389 -27.97 -53.18 46.80
CA TYR A 389 -28.59 -54.14 45.88
C TYR A 389 -29.20 -53.45 44.68
N GLY A 390 -29.19 -54.14 43.56
CA GLY A 390 -29.79 -53.66 42.31
C GLY A 390 -30.14 -54.77 41.35
N GLN A 391 -30.40 -54.44 40.10
CA GLN A 391 -30.76 -55.42 39.07
C GLN A 391 -30.00 -55.08 37.79
N ALA A 392 -29.49 -56.09 37.11
CA ALA A 392 -28.86 -55.94 35.79
C ALA A 392 -29.90 -55.49 34.76
N VAL A 393 -29.64 -54.35 34.10
CA VAL A 393 -30.47 -53.82 33.00
C VAL A 393 -30.06 -54.43 31.67
N SER A 394 -28.77 -54.72 31.50
CA SER A 394 -28.21 -55.41 30.34
C SER A 394 -27.41 -56.65 30.79
N ASP A 395 -27.05 -57.52 29.84
CA ASP A 395 -26.08 -58.60 30.11
C ASP A 395 -24.72 -57.99 30.47
N LEU A 396 -24.06 -58.56 31.53
CA LEU A 396 -22.72 -58.17 31.94
C LEU A 396 -21.68 -59.14 31.40
N ARG A 397 -20.77 -58.67 30.41
CA ARG A 397 -19.76 -59.53 29.73
C ARG A 397 -18.37 -58.85 29.68
N PRO A 398 -17.63 -58.63 30.72
CA PRO A 398 -18.00 -58.48 32.12
C PRO A 398 -18.67 -57.14 32.46
N ALA A 399 -18.62 -56.13 31.54
CA ALA A 399 -19.23 -54.81 31.73
C ALA A 399 -20.65 -54.75 31.19
N GLY A 400 -21.48 -53.89 31.78
CA GLY A 400 -22.85 -53.61 31.38
C GLY A 400 -23.50 -52.57 32.29
N VAL A 401 -24.81 -52.44 32.19
CA VAL A 401 -25.59 -51.44 32.96
C VAL A 401 -26.45 -52.13 34.00
N ALA A 402 -26.44 -51.66 35.26
CA ALA A 402 -27.31 -52.07 36.33
C ALA A 402 -28.06 -50.87 36.90
N ASN A 403 -29.24 -51.14 37.43
CA ASN A 403 -30.00 -50.20 38.25
C ASN A 403 -29.77 -50.52 39.74
N ILE A 404 -28.99 -49.61 40.38
CA ILE A 404 -28.71 -49.75 41.86
C ILE A 404 -29.45 -48.63 42.56
N GLU A 405 -30.40 -49.01 43.42
CA GLU A 405 -31.25 -48.07 44.18
C GLU A 405 -32.01 -47.03 43.33
N GLY A 406 -32.35 -47.38 42.07
CA GLY A 406 -33.09 -46.48 41.18
C GLY A 406 -32.16 -45.69 40.19
N GLU A 407 -30.85 -45.75 40.37
CA GLU A 407 -29.87 -45.07 39.50
C GLU A 407 -29.26 -46.08 38.53
N ARG A 408 -29.15 -45.68 37.24
CA ARG A 408 -28.49 -46.47 36.21
C ARG A 408 -27.00 -46.20 36.22
N LEU A 409 -26.23 -47.24 36.52
CA LEU A 409 -24.78 -47.18 36.63
C LEU A 409 -24.12 -48.19 35.70
N ASP A 410 -22.96 -47.79 35.15
CA ASP A 410 -22.06 -48.74 34.47
C ASP A 410 -21.35 -49.62 35.50
N VAL A 411 -21.55 -50.93 35.41
CA VAL A 411 -21.05 -51.91 36.37
C VAL A 411 -20.22 -52.99 35.67
N VAL A 412 -19.39 -53.66 36.45
CA VAL A 412 -18.57 -54.78 35.97
C VAL A 412 -18.80 -55.98 36.91
N SER A 413 -19.13 -57.15 36.36
CA SER A 413 -19.23 -58.38 37.13
C SER A 413 -17.89 -58.84 37.65
N ASP A 414 -17.88 -59.45 38.87
CA ASP A 414 -16.69 -60.00 39.50
C ASP A 414 -16.36 -61.41 38.93
N GLY A 415 -16.04 -61.46 37.61
CA GLY A 415 -15.56 -62.67 36.93
C GLY A 415 -16.66 -63.63 36.40
N GLU A 416 -17.95 -63.44 36.67
CA GLU A 416 -19.03 -64.25 36.16
C GLU A 416 -19.87 -63.53 35.11
N PHE A 417 -20.39 -64.28 34.12
CA PHE A 417 -21.40 -63.74 33.17
C PHE A 417 -22.77 -63.63 33.95
N VAL A 418 -23.38 -62.47 33.80
CA VAL A 418 -24.67 -62.16 34.43
C VAL A 418 -25.65 -61.71 33.33
N THR A 419 -26.81 -62.39 33.31
CA THR A 419 -27.91 -62.07 32.41
C THR A 419 -28.70 -60.84 32.88
N ALA A 420 -29.29 -60.12 31.99
CA ALA A 420 -30.21 -59.03 32.29
C ALA A 420 -31.36 -59.54 33.19
N GLY A 421 -31.79 -58.72 34.13
CA GLY A 421 -32.82 -59.07 35.13
C GLY A 421 -32.29 -59.75 36.37
N THR A 422 -31.01 -60.15 36.46
CA THR A 422 -30.41 -60.76 37.63
C THR A 422 -30.23 -59.73 38.76
N ARG A 423 -30.55 -60.14 40.00
CA ARG A 423 -30.32 -59.33 41.19
C ARG A 423 -28.84 -59.31 41.55
N LEU A 424 -28.34 -58.10 41.80
CA LEU A 424 -26.91 -57.78 41.99
C LEU A 424 -26.68 -57.19 43.37
N GLU A 425 -25.47 -57.40 43.89
CA GLU A 425 -24.91 -56.70 45.04
C GLU A 425 -23.64 -56.05 44.68
N VAL A 426 -23.43 -54.77 45.05
CA VAL A 426 -22.17 -54.03 44.84
C VAL A 426 -21.14 -54.53 45.85
N VAL A 427 -20.08 -55.15 45.36
CA VAL A 427 -18.99 -55.72 46.16
C VAL A 427 -17.90 -54.69 46.49
N ARG A 428 -17.57 -53.87 45.56
CA ARG A 428 -16.57 -52.84 45.74
C ARG A 428 -16.72 -51.74 44.71
N VAL A 429 -16.20 -50.57 45.04
CA VAL A 429 -16.12 -49.38 44.13
C VAL A 429 -14.65 -48.97 44.02
N GLU A 430 -14.06 -49.05 42.82
CA GLU A 430 -12.68 -48.70 42.50
C GLU A 430 -12.67 -47.47 41.58
N GLY A 431 -12.62 -46.27 42.15
CA GLY A 431 -12.71 -45.04 41.38
C GLY A 431 -14.06 -44.94 40.64
N ARG A 432 -14.04 -45.08 39.32
CA ARG A 432 -15.25 -45.08 38.46
C ARG A 432 -15.82 -46.46 38.20
N ARG A 433 -15.20 -47.51 38.71
CA ARG A 433 -15.56 -48.89 38.41
C ARG A 433 -16.37 -49.44 39.58
N VAL A 434 -17.65 -49.71 39.36
CA VAL A 434 -18.53 -50.36 40.31
C VAL A 434 -18.54 -51.87 40.02
N VAL A 435 -18.03 -52.64 40.92
CA VAL A 435 -17.95 -54.11 40.77
C VAL A 435 -19.13 -54.78 41.51
N VAL A 436 -19.84 -55.64 40.77
CA VAL A 436 -21.06 -56.30 41.24
C VAL A 436 -20.96 -57.82 41.16
N LYS A 437 -21.65 -58.53 42.03
CA LYS A 437 -21.83 -59.99 41.97
C LYS A 437 -23.33 -60.36 41.96
N PRO A 438 -23.73 -61.48 41.31
CA PRO A 438 -25.09 -61.97 41.38
C PRO A 438 -25.42 -62.46 42.82
N VAL A 439 -26.59 -62.11 43.29
CA VAL A 439 -27.11 -62.64 44.57
C VAL A 439 -27.72 -64.01 44.30
N ARG A 440 -27.04 -65.07 44.75
CA ARG A 440 -27.61 -66.48 44.74
C ARG A 440 -28.70 -66.57 45.81
N SER A 441 -29.92 -66.91 45.39
CA SER A 441 -31.05 -67.22 46.26
C SER A 441 -30.85 -68.51 47.03
#